data_d51a7f155edda330c40b043be4ea9fe0
#
_entry.id   d51a7f155edda330c40b043be4ea9fe0
#
_cell.length_a   1.000
_cell.length_b   1.000
_cell.length_c   1.000
_cell.angle_alpha   90.00
_cell.angle_beta   90.00
_cell.angle_gamma   90.00
#
_symmetry.space_group_name_H-M   'P 1'
#
loop_
_entity.id
_entity.type
_entity.pdbx_description
1 polymer ?
#
loop_
_entity_poly.entity_id
_entity_poly.type
_entity_poly.pdbx_seq_one_letter_code
_entity_poly.pdbx_strand_id
1 'polypeptide(L)'
;MRHVAIVGAGIFGLQLAIELNDLGFEVDVFEEKGVILSGSTSKSLLRIHKGLHYPRHLPTAKQSLRNYDSFVERFTEAVNANFNNFYLLMEKGSKISLKEMSEFLGALKSDAEIIELKQLAQLGINPLGVSLVVSNKEGVVDLDLLRELFARELSCRQIRINLNSKVREVTQNASEWRLLGQDHELGTFDVLVLATYGNRPIISGLSSVQPELMEYHRTLTLEVKLNIEKIGVTVIDGDFLTVLPKGFSDSYLIYGPTPSRLEVDIGTKVPERWLTSEWEDKNSVLINRASLTLMNRVKELFPESNPVISGNPLIGIRSVGVNLQTTDARESNVTELFHNLFEIHSGKIDHCLEVSRYLGRLIDRH
;
A
#
# COMPACT_ATOMS: atom_id res chain seq x y z
N MET A 1 -30.28 -8.79 11.92
CA MET A 1 -29.19 -7.92 11.41
C MET A 1 -28.18 -8.86 10.77
N ARG A 2 -27.74 -8.58 9.53
CA ARG A 2 -26.77 -9.48 8.86
C ARG A 2 -25.39 -9.32 9.54
N HIS A 3 -24.72 -10.45 9.73
CA HIS A 3 -23.43 -10.53 10.41
C HIS A 3 -22.32 -10.74 9.38
N VAL A 4 -21.35 -9.83 9.36
CA VAL A 4 -20.26 -9.81 8.37
C VAL A 4 -18.93 -10.13 9.05
N ALA A 5 -18.17 -11.08 8.50
CA ALA A 5 -16.77 -11.28 8.85
C ALA A 5 -15.85 -10.59 7.83
N ILE A 6 -14.84 -9.90 8.34
CA ILE A 6 -13.75 -9.34 7.53
C ILE A 6 -12.44 -9.99 7.98
N VAL A 7 -11.73 -10.63 7.07
CA VAL A 7 -10.41 -11.22 7.34
C VAL A 7 -9.31 -10.26 6.90
N GLY A 8 -8.58 -9.73 7.89
CA GLY A 8 -7.49 -8.77 7.73
C GLY A 8 -7.84 -7.37 8.26
N ALA A 9 -7.11 -6.91 9.29
CA ALA A 9 -7.21 -5.57 9.87
C ALA A 9 -6.17 -4.59 9.27
N GLY A 10 -5.94 -4.67 7.97
CA GLY A 10 -5.29 -3.64 7.18
C GLY A 10 -6.23 -2.46 6.92
N ILE A 11 -5.74 -1.39 6.27
CA ILE A 11 -6.52 -0.16 6.04
C ILE A 11 -7.83 -0.42 5.27
N PHE A 12 -7.85 -1.35 4.32
CA PHE A 12 -9.05 -1.70 3.57
C PHE A 12 -10.08 -2.43 4.45
N GLY A 13 -9.65 -3.42 5.24
CA GLY A 13 -10.56 -4.16 6.12
C GLY A 13 -11.15 -3.27 7.22
N LEU A 14 -10.34 -2.41 7.83
CA LEU A 14 -10.81 -1.50 8.88
C LEU A 14 -11.77 -0.43 8.33
N GLN A 15 -11.44 0.17 7.18
CA GLN A 15 -12.32 1.17 6.58
C GLN A 15 -13.65 0.53 6.12
N LEU A 16 -13.62 -0.68 5.59
CA LEU A 16 -14.83 -1.43 5.25
C LEU A 16 -15.66 -1.77 6.49
N ALA A 17 -15.01 -2.15 7.61
CA ALA A 17 -15.71 -2.44 8.85
C ALA A 17 -16.53 -1.25 9.34
N ILE A 18 -15.96 -0.05 9.25
CA ILE A 18 -16.65 1.20 9.59
C ILE A 18 -17.83 1.45 8.64
N GLU A 19 -17.61 1.34 7.34
CA GLU A 19 -18.65 1.55 6.31
C GLU A 19 -19.84 0.61 6.52
N LEU A 20 -19.58 -0.69 6.75
CA LEU A 20 -20.64 -1.68 6.96
C LEU A 20 -21.38 -1.47 8.28
N ASN A 21 -20.66 -1.08 9.34
CA ASN A 21 -21.30 -0.77 10.61
C ASN A 21 -22.20 0.47 10.51
N ASP A 22 -21.76 1.51 9.79
CA ASP A 22 -22.55 2.71 9.53
C ASP A 22 -23.80 2.41 8.65
N LEU A 23 -23.77 1.33 7.84
CA LEU A 23 -24.92 0.78 7.12
C LEU A 23 -25.82 -0.14 7.97
N GLY A 24 -25.47 -0.39 9.24
CA GLY A 24 -26.28 -1.17 10.18
C GLY A 24 -25.97 -2.67 10.22
N PHE A 25 -24.83 -3.12 9.68
CA PHE A 25 -24.38 -4.49 9.81
C PHE A 25 -23.67 -4.73 11.15
N GLU A 26 -23.78 -5.96 11.68
CA GLU A 26 -22.90 -6.45 12.73
C GLU A 26 -21.59 -6.90 12.09
N VAL A 27 -20.42 -6.42 12.60
CA VAL A 27 -19.13 -6.66 11.93
C VAL A 27 -18.11 -7.20 12.90
N ASP A 28 -17.48 -8.31 12.52
CA ASP A 28 -16.31 -8.87 13.17
C ASP A 28 -15.10 -8.81 12.22
N VAL A 29 -13.99 -8.28 12.71
CA VAL A 29 -12.72 -8.28 11.99
C VAL A 29 -11.75 -9.27 12.63
N PHE A 30 -11.12 -10.11 11.81
CA PHE A 30 -10.13 -11.11 12.23
C PHE A 30 -8.75 -10.73 11.71
N GLU A 31 -7.78 -10.63 12.63
CA GLU A 31 -6.39 -10.27 12.31
C GLU A 31 -5.43 -11.31 12.91
N GLU A 32 -4.50 -11.80 12.09
CA GLU A 32 -3.50 -12.79 12.54
C GLU A 32 -2.48 -12.22 13.52
N LYS A 33 -2.24 -10.90 13.47
CA LYS A 33 -1.28 -10.20 14.33
C LYS A 33 -1.95 -9.63 15.58
N GLY A 34 -1.12 -9.27 16.57
CA GLY A 34 -1.58 -8.62 17.81
C GLY A 34 -1.88 -7.12 17.67
N VAL A 35 -1.71 -6.54 16.48
CA VAL A 35 -1.88 -5.09 16.25
C VAL A 35 -2.52 -4.86 14.88
N ILE A 36 -3.48 -3.94 14.80
CA ILE A 36 -4.07 -3.50 13.53
C ILE A 36 -3.05 -2.78 12.65
N LEU A 37 -3.27 -2.73 11.34
CA LEU A 37 -2.40 -2.08 10.35
C LEU A 37 -0.94 -2.60 10.36
N SER A 38 -0.69 -3.82 10.83
CA SER A 38 0.64 -4.39 10.99
C SER A 38 1.15 -5.15 9.76
N GLY A 39 0.29 -5.40 8.79
CA GLY A 39 0.62 -6.06 7.54
C GLY A 39 1.32 -5.13 6.53
N SER A 40 0.99 -5.27 5.24
CA SER A 40 1.58 -4.48 4.15
C SER A 40 1.39 -2.97 4.31
N THR A 41 0.32 -2.53 5.01
CA THR A 41 0.10 -1.11 5.31
C THR A 41 1.30 -0.50 6.03
N SER A 42 1.82 -1.14 7.08
CA SER A 42 2.94 -0.60 7.89
C SER A 42 4.32 -0.77 7.24
N LYS A 43 4.42 -1.50 6.14
CA LYS A 43 5.69 -1.83 5.48
C LYS A 43 5.89 -1.10 4.15
N SER A 44 4.98 -0.17 3.84
CA SER A 44 5.00 0.66 2.64
C SER A 44 5.55 2.06 2.93
N LEU A 45 5.67 2.89 1.88
CA LEU A 45 6.00 4.30 2.02
C LEU A 45 4.86 5.14 2.64
N LEU A 46 3.69 4.56 2.85
CA LEU A 46 2.49 5.24 3.37
C LEU A 46 2.14 6.52 2.58
N ARG A 47 2.41 6.50 1.28
CA ARG A 47 2.25 7.63 0.38
C ARG A 47 0.84 7.75 -0.14
N ILE A 48 0.32 8.97 -0.13
CA ILE A 48 -0.91 9.39 -0.80
C ILE A 48 -0.51 10.26 -1.98
N HIS A 49 -0.86 9.86 -3.19
CA HIS A 49 -0.39 10.55 -4.40
C HIS A 49 -1.54 10.87 -5.37
N LYS A 50 -1.32 11.92 -6.17
CA LYS A 50 -2.28 12.37 -7.19
C LYS A 50 -2.07 11.70 -8.56
N GLY A 51 -1.54 10.50 -8.58
CA GLY A 51 -1.42 9.67 -9.78
C GLY A 51 -0.16 9.86 -10.62
N LEU A 52 0.66 10.88 -10.39
CA LEU A 52 1.87 11.18 -11.18
C LEU A 52 2.89 10.04 -11.21
N HIS A 53 2.81 9.14 -10.25
CA HIS A 53 3.68 7.96 -10.15
C HIS A 53 3.41 6.90 -11.22
N TYR A 54 2.29 6.99 -11.97
CA TYR A 54 1.84 5.98 -12.92
C TYR A 54 1.70 6.50 -14.35
N PRO A 55 2.76 7.04 -14.97
CA PRO A 55 2.66 7.61 -16.31
C PRO A 55 2.33 6.58 -17.40
N ARG A 56 2.58 5.30 -17.14
CA ARG A 56 2.25 4.19 -18.07
C ARG A 56 0.87 3.58 -17.87
N HIS A 57 0.14 3.98 -16.80
CA HIS A 57 -1.19 3.42 -16.53
C HIS A 57 -2.17 4.50 -16.06
N LEU A 58 -2.74 5.22 -17.01
CA LEU A 58 -3.66 6.32 -16.75
C LEU A 58 -4.88 5.94 -15.87
N PRO A 59 -5.50 4.73 -15.98
CA PRO A 59 -6.57 4.34 -15.07
C PRO A 59 -6.16 4.35 -13.60
N THR A 60 -5.02 3.76 -13.24
CA THR A 60 -4.48 3.81 -11.87
C THR A 60 -4.21 5.26 -11.43
N ALA A 61 -3.60 6.07 -12.31
CA ALA A 61 -3.34 7.48 -12.01
C ALA A 61 -4.62 8.26 -11.71
N LYS A 62 -5.66 8.07 -12.53
CA LYS A 62 -6.97 8.69 -12.33
C LYS A 62 -7.69 8.18 -11.07
N GLN A 63 -7.54 6.89 -10.73
CA GLN A 63 -8.10 6.35 -9.50
C GLN A 63 -7.49 7.02 -8.27
N SER A 64 -6.16 7.16 -8.22
CA SER A 64 -5.51 7.87 -7.12
C SER A 64 -5.88 9.36 -7.09
N LEU A 65 -5.89 10.04 -8.23
CA LEU A 65 -6.24 11.46 -8.28
C LEU A 65 -7.65 11.75 -7.71
N ARG A 66 -8.66 10.95 -8.11
CA ARG A 66 -10.03 11.16 -7.60
C ARG A 66 -10.23 10.77 -6.14
N ASN A 67 -9.35 9.91 -5.58
CA ASN A 67 -9.43 9.48 -4.19
C ASN A 67 -8.62 10.36 -3.25
N TYR A 68 -7.68 11.16 -3.75
CA TYR A 68 -6.74 11.94 -2.94
C TYR A 68 -7.42 12.85 -1.92
N ASP A 69 -8.28 13.75 -2.38
CA ASP A 69 -8.90 14.76 -1.51
C ASP A 69 -9.77 14.11 -0.44
N SER A 70 -10.62 13.15 -0.81
CA SER A 70 -11.48 12.44 0.14
C SER A 70 -10.68 11.63 1.16
N PHE A 71 -9.52 11.08 0.79
CA PHE A 71 -8.64 10.38 1.72
C PHE A 71 -7.99 11.37 2.71
N VAL A 72 -7.47 12.50 2.22
CA VAL A 72 -6.86 13.54 3.05
C VAL A 72 -7.88 14.11 4.03
N GLU A 73 -9.09 14.39 3.58
CA GLU A 73 -10.20 14.87 4.42
C GLU A 73 -10.57 13.86 5.52
N ARG A 74 -10.72 12.59 5.13
CA ARG A 74 -11.10 11.50 6.03
C ARG A 74 -10.07 11.23 7.13
N PHE A 75 -8.78 11.32 6.78
CA PHE A 75 -7.66 11.00 7.66
C PHE A 75 -6.79 12.22 8.00
N THR A 76 -7.39 13.41 8.06
CA THR A 76 -6.68 14.69 8.24
C THR A 76 -5.72 14.68 9.43
N GLU A 77 -6.10 14.07 10.56
CA GLU A 77 -5.24 13.96 11.75
C GLU A 77 -3.96 13.13 11.50
N ALA A 78 -4.02 12.18 10.57
CA ALA A 78 -2.93 11.24 10.28
C ALA A 78 -2.21 11.52 8.96
N VAL A 79 -2.64 12.48 8.15
CA VAL A 79 -2.02 12.80 6.86
C VAL A 79 -1.20 14.06 6.94
N ASN A 80 0.11 13.94 6.70
CA ASN A 80 0.98 15.09 6.48
C ASN A 80 1.03 15.40 4.97
N ALA A 81 0.41 16.51 4.56
CA ALA A 81 0.43 17.04 3.19
C ALA A 81 1.17 18.39 3.10
N ASN A 82 1.92 18.77 4.13
CA ASN A 82 2.61 20.07 4.24
C ASN A 82 4.03 20.05 3.68
N PHE A 83 4.23 19.39 2.53
CA PHE A 83 5.49 19.40 1.81
C PHE A 83 5.26 19.34 0.30
N ASN A 84 6.25 19.83 -0.44
CA ASN A 84 6.26 19.69 -1.89
C ASN A 84 6.86 18.34 -2.27
N ASN A 85 6.28 17.67 -3.24
CA ASN A 85 6.84 16.46 -3.81
C ASN A 85 7.27 16.72 -5.26
N PHE A 86 8.50 16.30 -5.60
CA PHE A 86 9.11 16.49 -6.90
C PHE A 86 9.25 15.16 -7.62
N TYR A 87 8.72 15.10 -8.83
CA TYR A 87 8.89 13.98 -9.75
C TYR A 87 9.96 14.33 -10.77
N LEU A 88 11.01 13.52 -10.82
CA LEU A 88 12.12 13.70 -11.72
C LEU A 88 12.06 12.67 -12.84
N LEU A 89 11.97 13.11 -14.09
CA LEU A 89 12.13 12.24 -15.25
C LEU A 89 13.61 12.30 -15.70
N MET A 90 14.24 11.14 -15.82
CA MET A 90 15.64 11.06 -16.21
C MET A 90 15.77 10.98 -17.73
N GLU A 91 16.83 11.56 -18.29
CA GLU A 91 17.20 11.46 -19.71
C GLU A 91 17.48 10.02 -20.14
N LYS A 92 18.04 9.23 -19.21
CA LYS A 92 18.40 7.82 -19.44
C LYS A 92 17.79 6.93 -18.37
N GLY A 93 17.38 5.74 -18.76
CA GLY A 93 16.80 4.73 -17.84
C GLY A 93 15.31 4.87 -17.59
N SER A 94 14.68 5.99 -17.92
CA SER A 94 13.21 6.11 -17.92
C SER A 94 12.61 5.23 -19.01
N LYS A 95 11.45 4.64 -18.72
CA LYS A 95 10.69 3.79 -19.65
C LYS A 95 9.72 4.59 -20.51
N ILE A 96 9.60 5.88 -20.23
CA ILE A 96 8.80 6.85 -20.99
C ILE A 96 9.68 8.01 -21.45
N SER A 97 9.31 8.60 -22.57
CA SER A 97 9.92 9.80 -23.13
C SER A 97 9.31 11.07 -22.52
N LEU A 98 9.98 12.23 -22.75
CA LEU A 98 9.41 13.55 -22.43
C LEU A 98 8.04 13.79 -23.09
N LYS A 99 7.88 13.33 -24.34
CA LYS A 99 6.62 13.47 -25.07
C LYS A 99 5.50 12.70 -24.38
N GLU A 100 5.74 11.42 -24.06
CA GLU A 100 4.75 10.57 -23.36
C GLU A 100 4.41 11.14 -21.99
N MET A 101 5.40 11.67 -21.25
CA MET A 101 5.13 12.34 -19.95
C MET A 101 4.27 13.59 -20.13
N SER A 102 4.52 14.40 -21.16
CA SER A 102 3.70 15.59 -21.45
C SER A 102 2.26 15.23 -21.85
N GLU A 103 2.08 14.19 -22.65
CA GLU A 103 0.76 13.66 -23.03
C GLU A 103 0.01 13.11 -21.80
N PHE A 104 0.72 12.40 -20.92
CA PHE A 104 0.17 11.89 -19.67
C PHE A 104 -0.28 13.01 -18.72
N LEU A 105 0.54 14.04 -18.50
CA LEU A 105 0.18 15.21 -17.69
C LEU A 105 -1.09 15.89 -18.23
N GLY A 106 -1.18 16.07 -19.53
CA GLY A 106 -2.37 16.62 -20.19
C GLY A 106 -3.62 15.75 -20.04
N ALA A 107 -3.46 14.41 -20.05
CA ALA A 107 -4.55 13.45 -19.89
C ALA A 107 -5.01 13.27 -18.42
N LEU A 108 -4.08 13.39 -17.49
CA LEU A 108 -4.37 13.28 -16.06
C LEU A 108 -5.11 14.51 -15.52
N LYS A 109 -4.80 15.70 -16.04
CA LYS A 109 -5.40 16.99 -15.64
C LYS A 109 -5.26 17.25 -14.13
N SER A 110 -4.09 16.96 -13.58
CA SER A 110 -3.77 17.28 -12.20
C SER A 110 -3.34 18.75 -12.06
N ASP A 111 -3.21 19.21 -10.82
CA ASP A 111 -2.66 20.51 -10.43
C ASP A 111 -1.12 20.52 -10.39
N ALA A 112 -0.48 19.59 -11.07
CA ALA A 112 0.97 19.47 -11.11
C ALA A 112 1.59 20.54 -12.00
N GLU A 113 2.72 21.09 -11.56
CA GLU A 113 3.44 22.17 -12.24
C GLU A 113 4.81 21.69 -12.73
N ILE A 114 5.17 22.04 -13.97
CA ILE A 114 6.52 21.85 -14.47
C ILE A 114 7.38 23.00 -13.95
N ILE A 115 8.49 22.65 -13.31
CA ILE A 115 9.43 23.64 -12.75
C ILE A 115 10.77 23.60 -13.46
N GLU A 116 11.54 24.69 -13.34
CA GLU A 116 12.85 24.79 -13.98
C GLU A 116 13.90 23.92 -13.26
N LEU A 117 14.76 23.25 -14.03
CA LEU A 117 15.82 22.38 -13.50
C LEU A 117 16.77 23.11 -12.52
N LYS A 118 17.00 24.42 -12.71
CA LYS A 118 17.85 25.21 -11.81
C LYS A 118 17.35 25.24 -10.35
N GLN A 119 16.05 25.02 -10.11
CA GLN A 119 15.48 24.98 -8.77
C GLN A 119 15.90 23.72 -7.99
N LEU A 120 16.28 22.64 -8.67
CA LEU A 120 16.74 21.40 -8.02
C LEU A 120 18.00 21.66 -7.16
N ALA A 121 18.94 22.45 -7.67
CA ALA A 121 20.16 22.76 -6.93
C ALA A 121 19.87 23.54 -5.64
N GLN A 122 18.86 24.42 -5.64
CA GLN A 122 18.43 25.16 -4.45
C GLN A 122 17.81 24.24 -3.40
N LEU A 123 17.21 23.12 -3.83
CA LEU A 123 16.65 22.07 -2.98
C LEU A 123 17.69 21.02 -2.55
N GLY A 124 18.96 21.20 -2.93
CA GLY A 124 20.03 20.24 -2.66
C GLY A 124 19.94 18.95 -3.50
N ILE A 125 19.10 18.94 -4.55
CA ILE A 125 18.91 17.80 -5.44
C ILE A 125 19.91 17.90 -6.61
N ASN A 126 20.60 16.81 -6.90
CA ASN A 126 21.50 16.72 -8.06
C ASN A 126 20.70 16.77 -9.36
N PRO A 127 20.88 17.80 -10.21
CA PRO A 127 20.13 17.94 -11.45
C PRO A 127 20.70 17.08 -12.61
N LEU A 128 21.82 16.40 -12.41
CA LEU A 128 22.52 15.69 -13.49
C LEU A 128 21.65 14.59 -14.09
N GLY A 129 21.45 14.64 -15.40
CA GLY A 129 20.66 13.68 -16.15
C GLY A 129 19.14 13.78 -15.96
N VAL A 130 18.65 14.84 -15.32
CA VAL A 130 17.21 15.13 -15.20
C VAL A 130 16.76 15.89 -16.45
N SER A 131 15.71 15.37 -17.13
CA SER A 131 15.13 15.99 -18.33
C SER A 131 13.87 16.80 -18.04
N LEU A 132 13.13 16.45 -16.98
CA LEU A 132 11.90 17.15 -16.58
C LEU A 132 11.72 17.06 -15.07
N VAL A 133 11.22 18.14 -14.49
CA VAL A 133 10.77 18.17 -13.09
C VAL A 133 9.32 18.59 -13.02
N VAL A 134 8.53 17.80 -12.29
CA VAL A 134 7.14 18.13 -12.02
C VAL A 134 6.95 18.24 -10.52
N SER A 135 6.45 19.37 -10.05
CA SER A 135 6.10 19.61 -8.65
C SER A 135 4.62 19.36 -8.41
N ASN A 136 4.30 18.75 -7.28
CA ASN A 136 2.93 18.58 -6.82
C ASN A 136 2.87 18.50 -5.30
N LYS A 137 1.76 18.91 -4.70
CA LYS A 137 1.48 18.65 -3.29
C LYS A 137 0.85 17.28 -3.15
N GLU A 138 1.51 16.41 -2.41
CA GLU A 138 1.05 15.07 -2.06
C GLU A 138 1.18 14.85 -0.56
N GLY A 139 0.73 13.70 -0.07
CA GLY A 139 0.74 13.42 1.35
C GLY A 139 1.44 12.10 1.69
N VAL A 140 1.79 11.98 2.96
CA VAL A 140 2.18 10.72 3.60
C VAL A 140 1.36 10.52 4.87
N VAL A 141 1.09 9.27 5.18
CA VAL A 141 0.34 8.91 6.38
C VAL A 141 1.31 8.69 7.54
N ASP A 142 0.98 9.25 8.70
CA ASP A 142 1.55 8.86 9.96
C ASP A 142 0.84 7.60 10.48
N LEU A 143 1.58 6.51 10.58
CA LEU A 143 1.01 5.20 10.90
C LEU A 143 0.44 5.13 12.31
N ASP A 144 1.10 5.78 13.27
CA ASP A 144 0.70 5.69 14.67
C ASP A 144 -0.56 6.53 14.91
N LEU A 145 -0.64 7.73 14.34
CA LEU A 145 -1.86 8.54 14.36
C LEU A 145 -3.01 7.85 13.62
N LEU A 146 -2.73 7.16 12.50
CA LEU A 146 -3.74 6.38 11.80
C LEU A 146 -4.26 5.21 12.65
N ARG A 147 -3.40 4.54 13.41
CA ARG A 147 -3.80 3.49 14.36
C ARG A 147 -4.68 4.03 15.47
N GLU A 148 -4.30 5.16 16.06
CA GLU A 148 -5.07 5.81 17.11
C GLU A 148 -6.45 6.22 16.62
N LEU A 149 -6.54 6.79 15.41
CA LEU A 149 -7.80 7.14 14.77
C LEU A 149 -8.71 5.93 14.60
N PHE A 150 -8.21 4.86 13.99
CA PHE A 150 -8.99 3.63 13.83
C PHE A 150 -9.37 3.01 15.19
N ALA A 151 -8.47 2.92 16.15
CA ALA A 151 -8.77 2.38 17.47
C ALA A 151 -9.92 3.13 18.16
N ARG A 152 -9.91 4.47 18.10
CA ARG A 152 -10.97 5.33 18.61
C ARG A 152 -12.30 5.05 17.89
N GLU A 153 -12.30 5.03 16.56
CA GLU A 153 -13.53 4.87 15.79
C GLU A 153 -14.16 3.48 15.92
N LEU A 154 -13.35 2.44 15.92
CA LEU A 154 -13.79 1.06 16.10
C LEU A 154 -14.42 0.85 17.49
N SER A 155 -13.80 1.43 18.53
CA SER A 155 -14.33 1.38 19.89
C SER A 155 -15.69 2.12 20.02
N CYS A 156 -15.81 3.30 19.45
CA CYS A 156 -17.06 4.07 19.46
C CYS A 156 -18.22 3.34 18.77
N ARG A 157 -17.94 2.57 17.74
CA ARG A 157 -18.93 1.79 16.98
C ARG A 157 -19.19 0.38 17.53
N GLN A 158 -18.46 -0.03 18.56
CA GLN A 158 -18.52 -1.38 19.12
C GLN A 158 -18.21 -2.49 18.08
N ILE A 159 -17.38 -2.19 17.07
CA ILE A 159 -16.92 -3.20 16.10
C ILE A 159 -15.96 -4.15 16.80
N ARG A 160 -16.20 -5.46 16.68
CA ARG A 160 -15.34 -6.48 17.31
C ARG A 160 -14.08 -6.69 16.46
N ILE A 161 -12.92 -6.52 17.09
CA ILE A 161 -11.61 -6.80 16.48
C ILE A 161 -10.98 -7.98 17.18
N ASN A 162 -10.90 -9.09 16.48
CA ASN A 162 -10.32 -10.34 16.96
C ASN A 162 -8.84 -10.39 16.54
N LEU A 163 -7.95 -9.87 17.39
CA LEU A 163 -6.50 -9.93 17.19
C LEU A 163 -5.95 -11.32 17.54
N ASN A 164 -4.76 -11.66 17.02
CA ASN A 164 -4.12 -12.97 17.14
C ASN A 164 -5.04 -14.12 16.68
N SER A 165 -5.95 -13.82 15.77
CA SER A 165 -7.01 -14.72 15.29
C SER A 165 -6.80 -15.00 13.81
N LYS A 166 -5.85 -15.88 13.51
CA LYS A 166 -5.56 -16.28 12.13
C LYS A 166 -6.65 -17.17 11.57
N VAL A 167 -7.37 -16.69 10.56
CA VAL A 167 -8.28 -17.52 9.77
C VAL A 167 -7.44 -18.38 8.83
N ARG A 168 -7.53 -19.70 8.96
CA ARG A 168 -6.79 -20.67 8.13
C ARG A 168 -7.62 -21.21 7.00
N GLU A 169 -8.89 -21.43 7.28
CA GLU A 169 -9.81 -22.05 6.35
C GLU A 169 -11.20 -21.42 6.48
N VAL A 170 -11.88 -21.33 5.37
CA VAL A 170 -13.29 -20.93 5.31
C VAL A 170 -14.09 -22.00 4.55
N THR A 171 -15.27 -22.31 5.05
CA THR A 171 -16.18 -23.29 4.44
C THR A 171 -17.58 -22.71 4.37
N GLN A 172 -18.35 -23.13 3.39
CA GLN A 172 -19.76 -22.77 3.31
C GLN A 172 -20.62 -23.88 3.96
N ASN A 173 -21.55 -23.48 4.82
CA ASN A 173 -22.57 -24.37 5.38
C ASN A 173 -23.94 -23.76 5.10
N ALA A 174 -24.69 -24.38 4.20
CA ALA A 174 -25.96 -23.85 3.66
C ALA A 174 -25.78 -22.45 3.05
N SER A 175 -26.28 -21.38 3.69
CA SER A 175 -26.15 -20.00 3.24
C SER A 175 -25.10 -19.19 4.00
N GLU A 176 -24.45 -19.79 5.00
CA GLU A 176 -23.53 -19.11 5.91
C GLU A 176 -22.07 -19.50 5.68
N TRP A 177 -21.16 -18.58 6.03
CA TRP A 177 -19.72 -18.77 5.99
C TRP A 177 -19.18 -19.11 7.37
N ARG A 178 -18.53 -20.27 7.48
CA ARG A 178 -17.87 -20.73 8.70
C ARG A 178 -16.38 -20.48 8.63
N LEU A 179 -15.83 -19.80 9.63
CA LEU A 179 -14.42 -19.47 9.74
C LEU A 179 -13.74 -20.41 10.73
N LEU A 180 -12.62 -20.99 10.30
CA LEU A 180 -11.82 -21.92 11.09
C LEU A 180 -10.44 -21.34 11.37
N GLY A 181 -10.04 -21.34 12.64
CA GLY A 181 -8.70 -21.04 13.11
C GLY A 181 -7.79 -22.26 13.04
N GLN A 182 -6.80 -22.33 13.93
CA GLN A 182 -5.90 -23.49 13.99
C GLN A 182 -6.59 -24.71 14.61
N ASP A 183 -7.23 -24.55 15.75
CA ASP A 183 -7.74 -25.67 16.56
C ASP A 183 -9.23 -25.50 16.93
N HIS A 184 -9.88 -24.44 16.50
CA HIS A 184 -11.27 -24.14 16.83
C HIS A 184 -11.95 -23.31 15.75
N GLU A 185 -13.27 -23.29 15.80
CA GLU A 185 -14.12 -22.44 14.99
C GLU A 185 -14.08 -21.01 15.54
N LEU A 186 -13.98 -20.04 14.62
CA LEU A 186 -13.97 -18.61 14.95
C LEU A 186 -15.37 -17.98 14.86
N GLY A 187 -16.29 -18.63 14.16
CA GLY A 187 -17.67 -18.19 14.04
C GLY A 187 -18.30 -18.51 12.69
N THR A 188 -19.60 -18.17 12.58
CA THR A 188 -20.41 -18.30 11.39
C THR A 188 -21.04 -16.96 11.03
N PHE A 189 -21.06 -16.62 9.73
CA PHE A 189 -21.39 -15.29 9.23
C PHE A 189 -22.20 -15.34 7.94
N ASP A 190 -23.09 -14.38 7.74
CA ASP A 190 -23.90 -14.24 6.53
C ASP A 190 -23.09 -13.83 5.31
N VAL A 191 -22.05 -13.02 5.56
CA VAL A 191 -21.14 -12.45 4.54
C VAL A 191 -19.70 -12.56 4.99
N LEU A 192 -18.81 -12.89 4.06
CA LEU A 192 -17.38 -12.97 4.28
C LEU A 192 -16.63 -12.07 3.31
N VAL A 193 -15.73 -11.25 3.83
CA VAL A 193 -14.84 -10.42 3.04
C VAL A 193 -13.37 -10.73 3.34
N LEU A 194 -12.61 -11.04 2.30
CA LEU A 194 -11.18 -11.29 2.37
C LEU A 194 -10.42 -10.00 2.02
N ALA A 195 -9.79 -9.37 3.03
CA ALA A 195 -8.94 -8.18 2.90
C ALA A 195 -7.47 -8.51 3.22
N THR A 196 -6.99 -9.66 2.77
CA THR A 196 -5.75 -10.32 3.20
C THR A 196 -4.51 -9.98 2.35
N TYR A 197 -4.66 -9.16 1.33
CA TYR A 197 -3.56 -8.75 0.44
C TYR A 197 -2.79 -9.93 -0.18
N GLY A 198 -3.52 -10.91 -0.70
CA GLY A 198 -2.93 -12.10 -1.34
C GLY A 198 -2.50 -13.22 -0.39
N ASN A 199 -2.69 -13.08 0.93
CA ASN A 199 -2.52 -14.17 1.90
C ASN A 199 -3.87 -14.81 2.25
N ARG A 200 -4.56 -15.28 1.23
CA ARG A 200 -5.91 -15.85 1.32
C ARG A 200 -5.93 -17.12 2.19
N PRO A 201 -6.92 -17.30 3.09
CA PRO A 201 -7.17 -18.57 3.74
C PRO A 201 -7.59 -19.65 2.71
N ILE A 202 -7.53 -20.91 3.10
CA ILE A 202 -8.02 -22.01 2.28
C ILE A 202 -9.56 -21.87 2.17
N ILE A 203 -10.09 -21.95 0.96
CA ILE A 203 -11.53 -21.97 0.70
C ILE A 203 -11.89 -23.41 0.35
N SER A 204 -12.53 -24.10 1.28
CA SER A 204 -12.88 -25.53 1.13
C SER A 204 -14.31 -25.72 0.67
N GLY A 205 -14.52 -26.78 -0.10
CA GLY A 205 -15.84 -27.17 -0.60
C GLY A 205 -16.30 -26.44 -1.86
N LEU A 206 -15.52 -25.47 -2.39
CA LEU A 206 -15.85 -24.71 -3.59
C LEU A 206 -14.81 -24.95 -4.70
N SER A 207 -15.02 -25.96 -5.53
CA SER A 207 -14.14 -26.26 -6.65
C SER A 207 -14.11 -25.17 -7.75
N SER A 208 -15.12 -24.31 -7.78
CA SER A 208 -15.21 -23.19 -8.72
C SER A 208 -14.32 -22.00 -8.35
N VAL A 209 -13.93 -21.88 -7.08
CA VAL A 209 -13.06 -20.80 -6.60
C VAL A 209 -11.61 -21.23 -6.69
N GLN A 210 -11.00 -20.97 -7.85
CA GLN A 210 -9.57 -21.25 -8.03
C GLN A 210 -8.72 -20.11 -7.47
N PRO A 211 -7.59 -20.43 -6.82
CA PRO A 211 -6.67 -19.40 -6.37
C PRO A 211 -6.00 -18.72 -7.57
N GLU A 212 -5.97 -17.39 -7.57
CA GLU A 212 -5.32 -16.60 -8.59
C GLU A 212 -3.79 -16.69 -8.46
N LEU A 213 -3.10 -16.74 -9.60
CA LEU A 213 -1.65 -16.72 -9.64
C LEU A 213 -1.18 -15.27 -9.47
N MET A 214 -0.40 -15.03 -8.42
CA MET A 214 0.14 -13.72 -8.06
C MET A 214 1.68 -13.70 -8.11
N GLU A 215 2.24 -12.55 -8.35
CA GLU A 215 3.67 -12.29 -8.15
C GLU A 215 3.87 -11.64 -6.79
N TYR A 216 4.64 -12.27 -5.92
CA TYR A 216 4.96 -11.81 -4.58
C TYR A 216 6.38 -11.25 -4.54
N HIS A 217 6.54 -10.08 -3.91
CA HIS A 217 7.84 -9.47 -3.67
C HIS A 217 8.10 -9.38 -2.16
N ARG A 218 9.23 -9.89 -1.71
CA ARG A 218 9.77 -9.54 -0.40
C ARG A 218 10.48 -8.21 -0.53
N THR A 219 10.02 -7.19 0.19
CA THR A 219 10.45 -5.81 -0.04
C THR A 219 11.10 -5.19 1.18
N LEU A 220 12.01 -4.25 0.93
CA LEU A 220 12.71 -3.44 1.91
C LEU A 220 12.34 -1.97 1.75
N THR A 221 11.96 -1.31 2.84
CA THR A 221 11.89 0.14 2.96
C THR A 221 12.81 0.56 4.10
N LEU A 222 13.63 1.58 3.92
CA LEU A 222 14.51 2.10 4.96
C LEU A 222 13.96 3.38 5.55
N GLU A 223 14.10 3.52 6.86
CA GLU A 223 13.96 4.78 7.57
C GLU A 223 15.32 5.43 7.73
N VAL A 224 15.43 6.70 7.31
CA VAL A 224 16.68 7.45 7.33
C VAL A 224 16.46 8.87 7.85
N LYS A 225 17.48 9.44 8.48
CA LYS A 225 17.59 10.88 8.71
C LYS A 225 18.41 11.51 7.60
N LEU A 226 17.92 12.63 7.08
CA LEU A 226 18.57 13.42 6.05
C LEU A 226 18.61 14.88 6.51
N ASN A 227 19.73 15.55 6.23
CA ASN A 227 19.83 16.99 6.43
C ASN A 227 19.43 17.73 5.14
N ILE A 228 18.15 17.72 4.84
CA ILE A 228 17.54 18.39 3.68
C ILE A 228 16.26 19.12 4.12
N GLU A 229 15.79 20.06 3.30
CA GLU A 229 14.45 20.63 3.45
C GLU A 229 13.38 19.52 3.42
N LYS A 230 12.26 19.72 4.11
CA LYS A 230 11.17 18.72 4.19
C LYS A 230 10.42 18.64 2.86
N ILE A 231 10.94 17.84 1.96
CA ILE A 231 10.41 17.60 0.61
C ILE A 231 10.30 16.11 0.32
N GLY A 232 9.42 15.75 -0.62
CA GLY A 232 9.40 14.42 -1.23
C GLY A 232 10.09 14.46 -2.60
N VAL A 233 10.81 13.39 -2.94
CA VAL A 233 11.39 13.25 -4.28
C VAL A 233 11.15 11.84 -4.80
N THR A 234 10.66 11.76 -6.02
CA THR A 234 10.44 10.50 -6.72
C THR A 234 11.02 10.58 -8.12
N VAL A 235 12.04 9.79 -8.39
CA VAL A 235 12.55 9.62 -9.75
C VAL A 235 11.67 8.61 -10.48
N ILE A 236 11.09 9.01 -11.60
CA ILE A 236 10.18 8.21 -12.44
C ILE A 236 10.81 8.00 -13.81
N ASP A 237 10.48 7.07 -14.52
CA ASP A 237 9.78 5.79 -14.51
C ASP A 237 10.82 4.70 -14.84
N GLY A 238 11.15 3.85 -13.87
CA GLY A 238 12.20 2.85 -14.06
C GLY A 238 12.75 2.30 -12.74
N ASP A 239 14.05 1.99 -12.70
CA ASP A 239 14.72 1.51 -11.48
C ASP A 239 15.29 2.68 -10.66
N PHE A 240 14.42 3.53 -10.19
CA PHE A 240 14.79 4.77 -9.52
C PHE A 240 14.42 4.79 -8.04
N LEU A 241 14.70 5.93 -7.40
CA LEU A 241 14.57 6.13 -5.97
C LEU A 241 13.34 6.98 -5.65
N THR A 242 12.68 6.63 -4.56
CA THR A 242 11.69 7.48 -3.88
C THR A 242 12.19 7.80 -2.48
N VAL A 243 12.19 9.08 -2.13
CA VAL A 243 12.51 9.63 -0.80
C VAL A 243 11.32 10.45 -0.33
N LEU A 244 10.67 10.05 0.76
CA LEU A 244 9.48 10.73 1.28
C LEU A 244 9.60 10.97 2.77
N PRO A 245 9.06 12.09 3.30
CA PRO A 245 8.91 12.28 4.74
C PRO A 245 8.16 11.09 5.37
N LYS A 246 8.53 10.72 6.58
CA LYS A 246 7.81 9.70 7.37
C LYS A 246 6.82 10.39 8.29
N GLY A 247 5.55 10.41 7.90
CA GLY A 247 4.49 11.06 8.67
C GLY A 247 4.85 12.49 9.04
N PHE A 248 4.73 12.83 10.32
CA PHE A 248 5.12 14.15 10.86
C PHE A 248 6.53 14.20 11.44
N SER A 249 7.27 13.07 11.44
CA SER A 249 8.62 13.00 11.98
C SER A 249 9.67 13.72 11.12
N ASP A 250 10.90 13.83 11.64
CA ASP A 250 12.05 14.37 10.90
C ASP A 250 12.81 13.30 10.11
N SER A 251 12.26 12.08 10.06
CA SER A 251 12.81 10.98 9.29
C SER A 251 12.17 10.90 7.89
N TYR A 252 12.85 10.17 7.02
CA TYR A 252 12.38 9.87 5.67
C TYR A 252 12.27 8.37 5.47
N LEU A 253 11.34 7.94 4.62
CA LEU A 253 11.29 6.59 4.08
C LEU A 253 11.87 6.58 2.67
N ILE A 254 12.75 5.62 2.41
CA ILE A 254 13.36 5.44 1.10
C ILE A 254 13.06 4.06 0.52
N TYR A 255 12.79 4.05 -0.78
CA TYR A 255 12.48 2.85 -1.54
C TYR A 255 12.98 2.99 -2.98
N GLY A 256 13.55 1.93 -3.54
CA GLY A 256 13.94 1.86 -4.95
C GLY A 256 13.49 0.52 -5.54
N PRO A 257 12.83 0.47 -6.70
CA PRO A 257 12.19 -0.75 -7.20
C PRO A 257 13.10 -1.98 -7.24
N THR A 258 14.34 -1.84 -7.72
CA THR A 258 15.28 -2.97 -7.79
C THR A 258 15.97 -3.25 -6.46
N PRO A 259 16.65 -2.29 -5.78
CA PRO A 259 17.36 -2.61 -4.55
C PRO A 259 16.42 -2.99 -3.40
N SER A 260 15.20 -2.47 -3.39
CA SER A 260 14.20 -2.81 -2.36
C SER A 260 13.52 -4.15 -2.59
N ARG A 261 13.62 -4.75 -3.75
CA ARG A 261 13.01 -6.04 -4.06
C ARG A 261 14.00 -7.15 -3.75
N LEU A 262 13.95 -7.67 -2.53
CA LEU A 262 14.90 -8.65 -2.00
C LEU A 262 14.73 -10.03 -2.64
N GLU A 263 13.49 -10.51 -2.75
CA GLU A 263 13.12 -11.76 -3.42
C GLU A 263 11.82 -11.59 -4.20
N VAL A 264 11.64 -12.44 -5.21
CA VAL A 264 10.40 -12.57 -6.00
C VAL A 264 10.00 -14.02 -6.04
N ASP A 265 8.70 -14.28 -5.96
CA ASP A 265 8.10 -15.60 -6.10
C ASP A 265 6.77 -15.49 -6.85
N ILE A 266 6.41 -16.50 -7.62
CA ILE A 266 5.13 -16.57 -8.32
C ILE A 266 4.38 -17.79 -7.82
N GLY A 267 3.17 -17.58 -7.33
CA GLY A 267 2.37 -18.65 -6.77
C GLY A 267 0.96 -18.22 -6.46
N THR A 268 0.19 -19.12 -5.89
CA THR A 268 -1.20 -18.86 -5.46
C THR A 268 -1.30 -18.44 -3.99
N LYS A 269 -0.18 -18.44 -3.28
CA LYS A 269 -0.06 -18.00 -1.88
C LYS A 269 1.33 -17.43 -1.61
N VAL A 270 1.43 -16.61 -0.59
CA VAL A 270 2.72 -16.09 -0.07
C VAL A 270 3.62 -17.27 0.32
N PRO A 271 4.91 -17.28 -0.08
CA PRO A 271 5.86 -18.31 0.33
C PRO A 271 5.95 -18.45 1.84
N GLU A 272 5.74 -19.65 2.37
CA GLU A 272 5.73 -19.91 3.82
C GLU A 272 7.03 -19.47 4.50
N ARG A 273 8.19 -19.62 3.81
CA ARG A 273 9.49 -19.16 4.32
C ARG A 273 9.52 -17.66 4.64
N TRP A 274 8.68 -16.83 3.99
CA TRP A 274 8.61 -15.38 4.23
C TRP A 274 7.73 -15.01 5.42
N LEU A 275 6.95 -15.93 5.95
CA LEU A 275 6.05 -15.72 7.08
C LEU A 275 6.72 -16.04 8.42
N THR A 276 7.97 -16.50 8.42
CA THR A 276 8.74 -16.80 9.61
C THR A 276 9.65 -15.64 10.01
N SER A 277 9.86 -15.43 11.30
CA SER A 277 10.80 -14.43 11.84
C SER A 277 12.26 -14.72 11.45
N GLU A 278 12.61 -15.99 11.26
CA GLU A 278 13.97 -16.42 10.90
C GLU A 278 14.43 -15.94 9.51
N TRP A 279 13.48 -15.56 8.63
CA TRP A 279 13.85 -15.15 7.27
C TRP A 279 14.79 -13.93 7.29
N GLU A 280 14.52 -12.94 8.14
CA GLU A 280 15.33 -11.72 8.23
C GLU A 280 16.74 -12.02 8.74
N ASP A 281 16.88 -12.85 9.74
CA ASP A 281 18.17 -13.27 10.28
C ASP A 281 19.01 -14.00 9.22
N LYS A 282 18.40 -14.97 8.53
CA LYS A 282 19.06 -15.77 7.48
C LYS A 282 19.46 -14.93 6.25
N ASN A 283 18.80 -13.80 6.03
CA ASN A 283 19.02 -12.93 4.87
C ASN A 283 19.64 -11.57 5.24
N SER A 284 20.24 -11.45 6.43
CA SER A 284 20.85 -10.21 6.91
C SER A 284 21.88 -9.61 5.95
N VAL A 285 22.69 -10.43 5.28
CA VAL A 285 23.67 -10.00 4.27
C VAL A 285 22.98 -9.37 3.06
N LEU A 286 21.88 -9.97 2.58
CA LEU A 286 21.08 -9.44 1.49
C LEU A 286 20.43 -8.09 1.86
N ILE A 287 19.85 -8.02 3.05
CA ILE A 287 19.23 -6.80 3.59
C ILE A 287 20.27 -5.68 3.70
N ASN A 288 21.45 -5.97 4.26
CA ASN A 288 22.53 -5.00 4.41
C ASN A 288 23.04 -4.48 3.05
N ARG A 289 23.21 -5.37 2.07
CA ARG A 289 23.62 -4.98 0.71
C ARG A 289 22.59 -4.07 0.05
N ALA A 290 21.32 -4.41 0.13
CA ALA A 290 20.22 -3.61 -0.40
C ALA A 290 20.16 -2.23 0.28
N SER A 291 20.32 -2.20 1.60
CA SER A 291 20.36 -0.97 2.40
C SER A 291 21.50 -0.05 1.97
N LEU A 292 22.71 -0.57 1.82
CA LEU A 292 23.87 0.21 1.34
C LEU A 292 23.62 0.75 -0.07
N THR A 293 23.02 -0.05 -0.96
CA THR A 293 22.68 0.41 -2.31
C THR A 293 21.70 1.59 -2.29
N LEU A 294 20.65 1.50 -1.45
CA LEU A 294 19.70 2.61 -1.28
C LEU A 294 20.37 3.86 -0.72
N MET A 295 21.24 3.71 0.30
CA MET A 295 21.98 4.84 0.89
C MET A 295 22.88 5.55 -0.12
N ASN A 296 23.57 4.80 -0.97
CA ASN A 296 24.40 5.36 -2.03
C ASN A 296 23.55 6.14 -3.05
N ARG A 297 22.41 5.61 -3.46
CA ARG A 297 21.47 6.31 -4.36
C ARG A 297 20.91 7.59 -3.74
N VAL A 298 20.64 7.61 -2.42
CA VAL A 298 20.26 8.84 -1.72
C VAL A 298 21.41 9.86 -1.79
N LYS A 299 22.66 9.42 -1.58
CA LYS A 299 23.83 10.31 -1.66
C LYS A 299 24.08 10.85 -3.07
N GLU A 300 23.79 10.07 -4.11
CA GLU A 300 23.84 10.53 -5.51
C GLU A 300 22.76 11.58 -5.78
N LEU A 301 21.54 11.39 -5.26
CA LEU A 301 20.41 12.30 -5.42
C LEU A 301 20.58 13.59 -4.60
N PHE A 302 21.13 13.47 -3.38
CA PHE A 302 21.39 14.58 -2.44
C PHE A 302 22.87 14.60 -2.03
N PRO A 303 23.78 15.13 -2.86
CA PRO A 303 25.22 15.03 -2.63
C PRO A 303 25.69 15.61 -1.30
N GLU A 304 25.07 16.71 -0.85
CA GLU A 304 25.42 17.39 0.39
C GLU A 304 24.75 16.79 1.63
N SER A 305 23.79 15.85 1.46
CA SER A 305 23.16 15.17 2.57
C SER A 305 24.09 14.13 3.19
N ASN A 306 23.95 13.91 4.48
CA ASN A 306 24.63 12.84 5.21
C ASN A 306 23.56 11.82 5.70
N PRO A 307 23.14 10.90 4.84
CA PRO A 307 22.09 9.95 5.17
C PRO A 307 22.54 8.99 6.28
N VAL A 308 21.69 8.85 7.31
CA VAL A 308 21.91 7.92 8.42
C VAL A 308 20.68 7.05 8.60
N ILE A 309 20.84 5.73 8.62
CA ILE A 309 19.74 4.81 8.94
C ILE A 309 19.30 5.09 10.37
N SER A 310 18.00 5.39 10.57
CA SER A 310 17.45 5.82 11.87
C SER A 310 16.50 4.81 12.50
N GLY A 311 16.16 3.75 11.79
CA GLY A 311 15.26 2.70 12.26
C GLY A 311 15.63 1.32 11.72
N ASN A 312 14.95 0.29 12.22
CA ASN A 312 15.07 -1.04 11.63
C ASN A 312 14.50 -1.08 10.22
N PRO A 313 15.10 -1.87 9.32
CA PRO A 313 14.54 -2.08 7.98
C PRO A 313 13.09 -2.57 8.05
N LEU A 314 12.20 -1.93 7.29
CA LEU A 314 10.81 -2.34 7.17
C LEU A 314 10.70 -3.40 6.08
N ILE A 315 10.69 -4.66 6.51
CA ILE A 315 10.57 -5.80 5.60
C ILE A 315 9.11 -6.16 5.41
N GLY A 316 8.63 -6.06 4.17
CA GLY A 316 7.23 -6.28 3.81
C GLY A 316 7.04 -7.35 2.75
N ILE A 317 5.77 -7.66 2.46
CA ILE A 317 5.37 -8.47 1.34
C ILE A 317 4.44 -7.61 0.47
N ARG A 318 4.77 -7.54 -0.82
CA ARG A 318 3.94 -6.91 -1.84
C ARG A 318 3.39 -7.99 -2.75
N SER A 319 2.08 -8.00 -2.95
CA SER A 319 1.38 -8.86 -3.90
C SER A 319 0.94 -8.05 -5.11
N VAL A 320 1.19 -8.56 -6.30
CA VAL A 320 0.77 -7.92 -7.57
C VAL A 320 0.30 -9.01 -8.54
N GLY A 321 -0.60 -8.68 -9.43
CA GLY A 321 -0.99 -9.61 -10.50
C GLY A 321 0.20 -9.93 -11.40
N VAL A 322 0.26 -11.16 -11.88
CA VAL A 322 1.31 -11.60 -12.80
C VAL A 322 1.28 -10.75 -14.07
N ASN A 323 2.45 -10.36 -14.58
CA ASN A 323 2.65 -9.52 -15.77
C ASN A 323 2.20 -8.05 -15.65
N LEU A 324 1.72 -7.58 -14.51
CA LEU A 324 1.36 -6.16 -14.34
C LEU A 324 2.56 -5.21 -14.28
N GLN A 325 3.79 -5.73 -14.22
CA GLN A 325 5.01 -4.90 -14.26
C GLN A 325 5.22 -4.19 -15.60
N THR A 326 4.69 -4.73 -16.69
CA THR A 326 4.79 -4.13 -18.03
C THR A 326 3.91 -2.89 -18.15
N THR A 327 2.71 -2.93 -17.59
CA THR A 327 1.71 -1.84 -17.63
C THR A 327 1.77 -0.94 -16.41
N ASP A 328 2.35 -1.41 -15.31
CA ASP A 328 2.34 -0.77 -13.99
C ASP A 328 0.94 -0.54 -13.39
N ALA A 329 -0.03 -1.35 -13.81
CA ALA A 329 -1.40 -1.30 -13.27
C ALA A 329 -1.42 -1.60 -11.77
N ARG A 330 -2.13 -0.76 -11.00
CA ARG A 330 -2.28 -0.87 -9.53
C ARG A 330 -3.67 -0.42 -9.09
N GLU A 331 -4.67 -0.70 -9.89
CA GLU A 331 -6.05 -0.42 -9.52
C GLU A 331 -6.47 -1.30 -8.34
N SER A 332 -7.31 -0.75 -7.48
CA SER A 332 -7.99 -1.54 -6.45
C SER A 332 -9.38 -1.90 -6.94
N ASN A 333 -9.78 -3.13 -6.70
CA ASN A 333 -11.10 -3.64 -7.08
C ASN A 333 -11.60 -4.68 -6.08
N VAL A 334 -12.83 -5.14 -6.29
CA VAL A 334 -13.48 -6.20 -5.52
C VAL A 334 -13.93 -7.29 -6.48
N THR A 335 -13.74 -8.53 -6.08
CA THR A 335 -14.26 -9.71 -6.78
C THR A 335 -15.22 -10.45 -5.85
N GLU A 336 -16.43 -10.74 -6.32
CA GLU A 336 -17.30 -11.72 -5.67
C GLU A 336 -16.85 -13.11 -6.14
N LEU A 337 -16.21 -13.84 -5.24
CA LEU A 337 -15.68 -15.19 -5.51
C LEU A 337 -16.80 -16.25 -5.52
N PHE A 338 -17.79 -16.03 -4.68
CA PHE A 338 -18.98 -16.85 -4.54
C PHE A 338 -20.07 -16.02 -3.83
N HIS A 339 -21.29 -16.50 -3.80
CA HIS A 339 -22.40 -15.78 -3.16
C HIS A 339 -22.04 -15.36 -1.73
N ASN A 340 -22.07 -14.05 -1.45
CA ASN A 340 -21.66 -13.44 -0.18
C ASN A 340 -20.20 -13.70 0.26
N LEU A 341 -19.32 -14.09 -0.66
CA LEU A 341 -17.88 -14.18 -0.43
C LEU A 341 -17.15 -13.21 -1.36
N PHE A 342 -16.55 -12.19 -0.79
CA PHE A 342 -15.86 -11.13 -1.52
C PHE A 342 -14.37 -11.12 -1.22
N GLU A 343 -13.57 -10.74 -2.21
CA GLU A 343 -12.14 -10.49 -2.05
C GLU A 343 -11.79 -9.06 -2.50
N ILE A 344 -11.01 -8.35 -1.68
CA ILE A 344 -10.50 -7.02 -2.00
C ILE A 344 -9.09 -7.14 -2.57
N HIS A 345 -8.92 -6.70 -3.81
CA HIS A 345 -7.62 -6.53 -4.44
C HIS A 345 -7.14 -5.10 -4.24
N SER A 346 -6.22 -4.89 -3.31
CA SER A 346 -5.75 -3.55 -2.93
C SER A 346 -4.53 -3.13 -3.74
N GLY A 347 -4.68 -2.08 -4.52
CA GLY A 347 -3.59 -1.46 -5.30
C GLY A 347 -2.86 -0.37 -4.51
N LYS A 348 -3.59 0.59 -3.95
CA LYS A 348 -3.08 1.74 -3.22
C LYS A 348 -3.92 2.04 -1.98
N ILE A 349 -3.29 2.57 -0.93
CA ILE A 349 -3.95 2.84 0.35
C ILE A 349 -5.05 3.89 0.24
N ASP A 350 -4.88 4.89 -0.62
CA ASP A 350 -5.83 5.96 -0.91
C ASP A 350 -7.13 5.47 -1.58
N HIS A 351 -7.12 4.27 -2.16
CA HIS A 351 -8.33 3.68 -2.76
C HIS A 351 -9.28 3.04 -1.72
N CYS A 352 -8.91 2.94 -0.45
CA CYS A 352 -9.70 2.21 0.56
C CYS A 352 -11.12 2.76 0.73
N LEU A 353 -11.32 4.08 0.62
CA LEU A 353 -12.63 4.70 0.75
C LEU A 353 -13.56 4.33 -0.42
N GLU A 354 -13.07 4.42 -1.65
CA GLU A 354 -13.83 4.07 -2.86
C GLU A 354 -14.25 2.60 -2.82
N VAL A 355 -13.30 1.72 -2.51
CA VAL A 355 -13.53 0.27 -2.42
C VAL A 355 -14.53 -0.08 -1.31
N SER A 356 -14.38 0.54 -0.14
CA SER A 356 -15.28 0.27 1.00
C SER A 356 -16.71 0.74 0.70
N ARG A 357 -16.89 1.94 0.15
CA ARG A 357 -18.21 2.44 -0.25
C ARG A 357 -18.85 1.61 -1.35
N TYR A 358 -18.05 1.14 -2.32
CA TYR A 358 -18.55 0.28 -3.38
C TYR A 358 -19.01 -1.07 -2.83
N LEU A 359 -18.16 -1.73 -2.04
CA LEU A 359 -18.47 -3.05 -1.47
C LEU A 359 -19.59 -2.97 -0.43
N GLY A 360 -19.63 -1.94 0.41
CA GLY A 360 -20.73 -1.72 1.35
C GLY A 360 -22.09 -1.66 0.66
N ARG A 361 -22.20 -0.86 -0.43
CA ARG A 361 -23.44 -0.80 -1.23
C ARG A 361 -23.77 -2.12 -1.94
N LEU A 362 -22.77 -2.87 -2.35
CA LEU A 362 -22.96 -4.17 -2.98
C LEU A 362 -23.56 -5.17 -1.97
N ILE A 363 -22.98 -5.24 -0.77
CA ILE A 363 -23.46 -6.11 0.31
C ILE A 363 -24.87 -5.71 0.80
N ASP A 364 -25.15 -4.41 0.86
CA ASP A 364 -26.47 -3.90 1.31
C ASP A 364 -27.61 -4.24 0.34
N ARG A 365 -27.32 -4.46 -0.94
CA ARG A 365 -28.31 -4.83 -1.97
C ARG A 365 -28.59 -6.33 -2.05
N HIS A 366 -27.71 -7.17 -1.52
CA HIS A 366 -27.86 -8.63 -1.46
C HIS A 366 -28.66 -9.06 -0.23
#